data_b3d24d70ee7135cca93c9df1a2ae7999
#
_entry.id   b3d24d70ee7135cca93c9df1a2ae7999
#
_cell.length_a   1.000
_cell.length_b   1.000
_cell.length_c   1.000
_cell.angle_alpha   90.00
_cell.angle_beta   90.00
_cell.angle_gamma   90.00
#
_symmetry.space_group_name_H-M   'P 1'
#
loop_
_entity.id
_entity.type
_entity.pdbx_description
1 polymer ?
#
loop_
_entity_poly.entity_id
_entity_poly.type
_entity_poly.pdbx_seq_one_letter_code
_entity_poly.pdbx_strand_id
1 'polypeptide(L)'
;MSYINENFLELQDSYLFSTIAKKVAKYTEEHPDKKIIKLGIGDVTKPIVPVCIEAMKKAVEEMGTAQGFRGYGPEQGYEFLREEISKKDYKARNIDISVNEIFVSDGSKCDCGNIVDIF
;
A
#
# COMPACT_ATOMS: atom_id res chain seq x y z
N MET A 1 18.02 -29.76 -14.94
CA MET A 1 17.01 -29.10 -15.82
C MET A 1 15.89 -28.60 -14.93
N SER A 2 15.54 -27.32 -15.03
CA SER A 2 14.38 -26.77 -14.32
C SER A 2 13.18 -26.87 -15.25
N TYR A 3 12.07 -27.42 -14.75
CA TYR A 3 10.80 -27.47 -15.47
C TYR A 3 9.93 -26.32 -15.02
N ILE A 4 9.23 -25.71 -15.96
CA ILE A 4 8.19 -24.71 -15.64
C ILE A 4 6.96 -25.46 -15.12
N ASN A 5 6.24 -24.83 -14.19
CA ASN A 5 4.93 -25.33 -13.78
C ASN A 5 3.93 -25.08 -14.93
N GLU A 6 3.52 -26.14 -15.61
CA GLU A 6 2.66 -26.07 -16.80
C GLU A 6 1.28 -25.48 -16.52
N ASN A 7 0.82 -25.51 -15.26
CA ASN A 7 -0.45 -24.87 -14.87
C ASN A 7 -0.45 -23.35 -15.13
N PHE A 8 0.74 -22.71 -15.18
CA PHE A 8 0.82 -21.29 -15.57
C PHE A 8 0.44 -21.04 -17.03
N LEU A 9 0.53 -22.04 -17.89
CA LEU A 9 0.15 -21.93 -19.30
C LEU A 9 -1.39 -21.91 -19.49
N GLU A 10 -2.12 -22.38 -18.48
CA GLU A 10 -3.59 -22.38 -18.47
C GLU A 10 -4.17 -21.06 -17.95
N LEU A 11 -3.34 -20.20 -17.34
CA LEU A 11 -3.78 -18.89 -16.87
C LEU A 11 -4.09 -17.97 -18.04
N GLN A 12 -5.18 -17.20 -17.94
CA GLN A 12 -5.50 -16.18 -18.93
C GLN A 12 -4.43 -15.10 -18.98
N ASP A 13 -3.94 -14.79 -20.16
CA ASP A 13 -2.89 -13.78 -20.41
C ASP A 13 -3.29 -12.34 -20.07
N SER A 14 -4.54 -12.10 -19.73
CA SER A 14 -5.00 -10.74 -19.52
C SER A 14 -5.43 -10.46 -18.09
N TYR A 15 -4.70 -9.59 -17.43
CA TYR A 15 -5.16 -8.92 -16.23
C TYR A 15 -6.20 -7.85 -16.62
N LEU A 16 -7.39 -7.92 -16.01
CA LEU A 16 -8.53 -7.06 -16.36
C LEU A 16 -8.15 -5.58 -16.52
N PHE A 17 -7.37 -5.05 -15.59
CA PHE A 17 -6.99 -3.64 -15.57
C PHE A 17 -6.07 -3.24 -16.73
N SER A 18 -5.15 -4.11 -17.15
CA SER A 18 -4.29 -3.87 -18.31
C SER A 18 -5.10 -3.85 -19.60
N THR A 19 -6.11 -4.72 -19.70
CA THR A 19 -7.04 -4.77 -20.83
C THR A 19 -7.88 -3.49 -20.91
N ILE A 20 -8.41 -3.03 -19.78
CA ILE A 20 -9.17 -1.77 -19.71
C ILE A 20 -8.26 -0.59 -20.07
N ALA A 21 -7.03 -0.53 -19.57
CA ALA A 21 -6.09 0.53 -19.88
C ALA A 21 -5.81 0.63 -21.38
N LYS A 22 -5.60 -0.51 -22.06
CA LYS A 22 -5.41 -0.56 -23.53
C LYS A 22 -6.67 -0.06 -24.28
N LYS A 23 -7.86 -0.46 -23.84
CA LYS A 23 -9.11 0.01 -24.45
C LYS A 23 -9.31 1.51 -24.27
N VAL A 24 -9.01 2.04 -23.08
CA VAL A 24 -9.09 3.47 -22.79
C VAL A 24 -8.10 4.26 -23.66
N ALA A 25 -6.85 3.78 -23.76
CA ALA A 25 -5.83 4.45 -24.59
C ALA A 25 -6.28 4.52 -26.07
N LYS A 26 -6.73 3.40 -26.63
CA LYS A 26 -7.23 3.33 -27.99
C LYS A 26 -8.42 4.28 -28.22
N TYR A 27 -9.40 4.27 -27.30
CA TYR A 27 -10.57 5.16 -27.41
C TYR A 27 -10.17 6.63 -27.35
N THR A 28 -9.20 6.99 -26.50
CA THR A 28 -8.70 8.37 -26.39
C THR A 28 -8.02 8.82 -27.69
N GLU A 29 -7.27 7.92 -28.33
CA GLU A 29 -6.62 8.19 -29.62
C GLU A 29 -7.64 8.39 -30.75
N GLU A 30 -8.67 7.53 -30.80
CA GLU A 30 -9.76 7.59 -31.81
C GLU A 30 -10.71 8.77 -31.59
N HIS A 31 -10.80 9.30 -30.35
CA HIS A 31 -11.74 10.36 -29.97
C HIS A 31 -11.06 11.46 -29.11
N PRO A 32 -10.13 12.24 -29.68
CA PRO A 32 -9.36 13.23 -28.93
C PRO A 32 -10.20 14.39 -28.36
N ASP A 33 -11.39 14.60 -28.90
CA ASP A 33 -12.35 15.60 -28.44
C ASP A 33 -13.22 15.13 -27.28
N LYS A 34 -13.16 13.85 -26.90
CA LYS A 34 -13.97 13.27 -25.83
C LYS A 34 -13.21 13.16 -24.52
N LYS A 35 -13.84 13.63 -23.46
CA LYS A 35 -13.34 13.45 -22.10
C LYS A 35 -13.86 12.13 -21.51
N ILE A 36 -12.94 11.21 -21.15
CA ILE A 36 -13.30 9.96 -20.51
C ILE A 36 -13.46 10.19 -19.00
N ILE A 37 -14.59 9.75 -18.44
CA ILE A 37 -14.84 9.68 -17.01
C ILE A 37 -14.56 8.25 -16.55
N LYS A 38 -13.52 8.08 -15.71
CA LYS A 38 -13.11 6.78 -15.18
C LYS A 38 -13.84 6.51 -13.87
N LEU A 39 -14.72 5.51 -13.85
CA LEU A 39 -15.51 5.12 -12.68
C LEU A 39 -15.16 3.70 -12.17
N GLY A 40 -14.11 3.09 -12.72
CA GLY A 40 -13.82 1.66 -12.51
C GLY A 40 -13.03 1.35 -11.25
N ILE A 41 -12.12 2.21 -10.83
CA ILE A 41 -11.20 1.96 -9.71
C ILE A 41 -11.14 3.20 -8.84
N GLY A 42 -11.23 3.00 -7.51
CA GLY A 42 -10.89 4.05 -6.56
C GLY A 42 -9.39 4.34 -6.62
N ASP A 43 -9.03 5.60 -6.73
CA ASP A 43 -7.65 6.04 -6.76
C ASP A 43 -7.46 7.30 -5.90
N VAL A 44 -6.24 7.53 -5.49
CA VAL A 44 -5.86 8.74 -4.75
C VAL A 44 -5.83 9.91 -5.73
N THR A 45 -6.74 10.87 -5.53
CA THR A 45 -6.91 12.03 -6.43
C THR A 45 -6.34 13.33 -5.88
N LYS A 46 -5.85 13.32 -4.64
CA LYS A 46 -5.31 14.50 -3.98
C LYS A 46 -3.82 14.33 -3.68
N PRO A 47 -3.03 15.40 -3.77
CA PRO A 47 -1.63 15.37 -3.35
C PRO A 47 -1.49 15.06 -1.87
N ILE A 48 -0.32 14.54 -1.49
CA ILE A 48 0.06 14.36 -0.09
C ILE A 48 0.03 15.71 0.61
N VAL A 49 -0.55 15.74 1.81
CA VAL A 49 -0.62 16.98 2.59
C VAL A 49 0.77 17.46 3.03
N PRO A 50 1.00 18.79 3.12
CA PRO A 50 2.33 19.35 3.40
C PRO A 50 2.98 18.82 4.69
N VAL A 51 2.21 18.59 5.75
CA VAL A 51 2.72 18.07 7.02
C VAL A 51 3.32 16.67 6.88
N CYS A 52 2.74 15.82 6.04
CA CYS A 52 3.30 14.50 5.76
C CYS A 52 4.59 14.60 4.94
N ILE A 53 4.65 15.51 3.96
CA ILE A 53 5.86 15.74 3.17
C ILE A 53 7.01 16.19 4.07
N GLU A 54 6.78 17.13 4.97
CA GLU A 54 7.81 17.60 5.91
C GLU A 54 8.26 16.51 6.90
N ALA A 55 7.34 15.67 7.37
CA ALA A 55 7.67 14.52 8.21
C ALA A 55 8.56 13.50 7.46
N MET A 56 8.24 13.21 6.19
CA MET A 56 9.04 12.30 5.35
C MET A 56 10.44 12.87 5.09
N LYS A 57 10.57 14.16 4.79
CA LYS A 57 11.88 14.83 4.62
C LYS A 57 12.74 14.68 5.88
N LYS A 58 12.19 14.98 7.05
CA LYS A 58 12.88 14.83 8.33
C LYS A 58 13.33 13.40 8.59
N ALA A 59 12.49 12.42 8.30
CA ALA A 59 12.84 11.01 8.45
C ALA A 59 14.00 10.60 7.52
N VAL A 60 14.02 11.09 6.29
CA VAL A 60 15.13 10.84 5.34
C VAL A 60 16.43 11.52 5.83
N GLU A 61 16.37 12.76 6.31
CA GLU A 61 17.51 13.47 6.88
C GLU A 61 18.07 12.74 8.12
N GLU A 62 17.19 12.28 9.01
CA GLU A 62 17.55 11.47 10.17
C GLU A 62 18.31 10.22 9.78
N MET A 63 17.84 9.47 8.76
CA MET A 63 18.49 8.26 8.24
C MET A 63 19.90 8.52 7.66
N GLY A 64 20.20 9.75 7.28
CA GLY A 64 21.52 10.18 6.81
C GLY A 64 22.57 10.36 7.92
N THR A 65 22.20 10.22 9.19
CA THR A 65 23.09 10.38 10.33
C THR A 65 23.41 9.05 11.00
N ALA A 66 24.58 8.92 11.63
CA ALA A 66 24.96 7.70 12.35
C ALA A 66 24.03 7.41 13.53
N GLN A 67 23.48 8.44 14.16
CA GLN A 67 22.57 8.32 15.30
C GLN A 67 21.12 7.98 14.86
N GLY A 68 20.70 8.50 13.72
CA GLY A 68 19.35 8.32 13.20
C GLY A 68 19.19 7.15 12.27
N PHE A 69 20.30 6.56 11.80
CA PHE A 69 20.24 5.38 10.92
C PHE A 69 19.56 4.21 11.63
N ARG A 70 18.60 3.62 10.96
CA ARG A 70 17.82 2.48 11.44
C ARG A 70 17.94 1.33 10.45
N GLY A 71 18.40 0.18 10.95
CA GLY A 71 18.39 -1.08 10.20
C GLY A 71 17.03 -1.76 10.26
N TYR A 72 17.00 -3.08 10.42
CA TYR A 72 15.76 -3.81 10.64
C TYR A 72 15.04 -3.32 11.89
N GLY A 73 13.76 -2.99 11.73
CA GLY A 73 12.89 -2.62 12.86
C GLY A 73 12.39 -3.86 13.63
N PRO A 74 11.63 -3.64 14.72
CA PRO A 74 10.91 -4.71 15.40
C PRO A 74 9.88 -5.36 14.45
N GLU A 75 9.66 -6.66 14.59
CA GLU A 75 8.73 -7.43 13.73
C GLU A 75 7.30 -6.88 13.71
N GLN A 76 6.82 -6.39 14.86
CA GLN A 76 5.49 -5.76 14.96
C GLN A 76 5.45 -4.29 14.48
N GLY A 77 6.59 -3.72 14.12
CA GLY A 77 6.75 -2.29 13.87
C GLY A 77 7.17 -1.50 15.11
N TYR A 78 7.61 -0.27 14.91
CA TYR A 78 8.10 0.58 15.98
C TYR A 78 7.03 0.85 17.04
N GLU A 79 7.42 0.77 18.31
CA GLU A 79 6.52 0.95 19.46
C GLU A 79 5.83 2.32 19.44
N PHE A 80 6.58 3.40 19.18
CA PHE A 80 6.01 4.75 19.12
C PHE A 80 4.87 4.87 18.10
N LEU A 81 4.97 4.17 16.97
CA LEU A 81 3.94 4.17 15.94
C LEU A 81 2.71 3.39 16.39
N ARG A 82 2.92 2.22 16.99
CA ARG A 82 1.83 1.37 17.54
C ARG A 82 1.09 2.06 18.68
N GLU A 83 1.81 2.80 19.54
CA GLU A 83 1.22 3.64 20.59
C GLU A 83 0.33 4.74 20.02
N GLU A 84 0.82 5.46 19.01
CA GLU A 84 0.05 6.52 18.35
C GLU A 84 -1.19 5.97 17.63
N ILE A 85 -1.08 4.81 17.00
CA ILE A 85 -2.23 4.10 16.38
C ILE A 85 -3.26 3.73 17.46
N SER A 86 -2.83 3.06 18.55
CA SER A 86 -3.71 2.70 19.67
C SER A 86 -4.45 3.93 20.20
N LYS A 87 -3.73 5.03 20.43
CA LYS A 87 -4.24 6.25 21.02
C LYS A 87 -5.17 7.03 20.08
N LYS A 88 -4.74 7.26 18.84
CA LYS A 88 -5.45 8.17 17.92
C LYS A 88 -6.50 7.49 17.07
N ASP A 89 -6.28 6.24 16.68
CA ASP A 89 -7.22 5.54 15.83
C ASP A 89 -8.25 4.71 16.62
N TYR A 90 -7.87 4.20 17.78
CA TYR A 90 -8.75 3.34 18.59
C TYR A 90 -9.32 4.04 19.83
N LYS A 91 -8.47 4.50 20.75
CA LYS A 91 -8.96 5.14 22.00
C LYS A 91 -9.77 6.40 21.74
N ALA A 92 -9.44 7.18 20.73
CA ALA A 92 -10.23 8.33 20.30
C ALA A 92 -11.67 7.97 19.88
N ARG A 93 -11.91 6.69 19.58
CA ARG A 93 -13.23 6.12 19.22
C ARG A 93 -13.82 5.25 20.32
N ASN A 94 -13.28 5.32 21.55
CA ASN A 94 -13.66 4.49 22.70
C ASN A 94 -13.44 2.99 22.47
N ILE A 95 -12.45 2.62 21.67
CA ILE A 95 -12.04 1.23 21.45
C ILE A 95 -10.71 1.03 22.19
N ASP A 96 -10.67 0.06 23.09
CA ASP A 96 -9.45 -0.29 23.82
C ASP A 96 -8.73 -1.45 23.12
N ILE A 97 -7.59 -1.14 22.50
CA ILE A 97 -6.68 -2.11 21.89
C ILE A 97 -5.30 -1.89 22.46
N SER A 98 -4.71 -2.96 22.95
CA SER A 98 -3.34 -2.96 23.46
C SER A 98 -2.33 -2.69 22.32
N VAL A 99 -1.26 -2.00 22.63
CA VAL A 99 -0.13 -1.80 21.71
C VAL A 99 0.44 -3.13 21.18
N ASN A 100 0.35 -4.18 21.99
CA ASN A 100 0.82 -5.52 21.61
C ASN A 100 -0.12 -6.27 20.63
N GLU A 101 -1.32 -5.76 20.41
CA GLU A 101 -2.28 -6.30 19.43
C GLU A 101 -2.17 -5.60 18.06
N ILE A 102 -1.25 -4.64 17.92
CA ILE A 102 -1.04 -3.88 16.70
C ILE A 102 0.21 -4.36 15.99
N PHE A 103 0.05 -4.74 14.73
CA PHE A 103 1.12 -5.14 13.82
C PHE A 103 1.13 -4.19 12.64
N VAL A 104 2.27 -3.57 12.37
CA VAL A 104 2.45 -2.65 11.25
C VAL A 104 3.03 -3.42 10.07
N SER A 105 2.34 -3.39 8.95
CA SER A 105 2.74 -4.03 7.71
C SER A 105 2.97 -3.00 6.59
N ASP A 106 3.32 -3.48 5.41
CA ASP A 106 3.45 -2.66 4.20
C ASP A 106 2.11 -2.44 3.47
N GLY A 107 1.02 -2.91 4.04
CA GLY A 107 -0.34 -2.64 3.59
C GLY A 107 -1.27 -3.85 3.59
N SER A 108 -2.56 -3.59 3.49
CA SER A 108 -3.63 -4.58 3.61
C SER A 108 -3.56 -5.73 2.59
N LYS A 109 -2.91 -5.53 1.44
CA LYS A 109 -2.75 -6.59 0.45
C LYS A 109 -1.86 -7.72 0.98
N CYS A 110 -0.75 -7.36 1.64
CA CYS A 110 0.13 -8.33 2.29
C CYS A 110 -0.57 -8.98 3.49
N ASP A 111 -1.31 -8.21 4.28
CA ASP A 111 -2.07 -8.75 5.42
C ASP A 111 -3.12 -9.76 4.96
N CYS A 112 -3.86 -9.46 3.89
CA CYS A 112 -4.81 -10.40 3.30
C CYS A 112 -4.14 -11.67 2.74
N GLY A 113 -2.91 -11.56 2.25
CA GLY A 113 -2.10 -12.72 1.83
C GLY A 113 -1.68 -13.58 3.02
N ASN A 114 -1.16 -12.95 4.06
CA ASN A 114 -0.61 -13.62 5.24
C ASN A 114 -1.70 -14.26 6.12
N ILE A 115 -2.90 -13.69 6.17
CA ILE A 115 -4.00 -14.22 7.01
C ILE A 115 -4.43 -15.62 6.58
N VAL A 116 -4.22 -15.96 5.32
CA VAL A 116 -4.50 -17.31 4.78
C VAL A 116 -3.59 -18.37 5.41
N ASP A 117 -2.38 -17.99 5.83
CA ASP A 117 -1.45 -18.91 6.50
C ASP A 117 -1.82 -19.14 7.98
N ILE A 118 -2.67 -18.27 8.54
CA ILE A 118 -3.12 -18.35 9.93
C ILE A 118 -4.43 -19.16 10.04
N PHE A 119 -5.32 -19.04 9.07
CA PHE A 119 -6.65 -19.64 9.02
C PHE A 119 -6.85 -20.57 7.83
#